data_8525dced0eccf26e730354f6709de8a4
#
_entry.id   8525dced0eccf26e730354f6709de8a4
#
_cell.length_a   1.000
_cell.length_b   1.000
_cell.length_c   1.000
_cell.angle_alpha   90.00
_cell.angle_beta   90.00
_cell.angle_gamma   90.00
#
_symmetry.space_group_name_H-M   'P 1'
#
loop_
_entity.id
_entity.type
_entity.pdbx_description
1 polymer ?
#
loop_
_entity_poly.entity_id
_entity_poly.type
_entity_poly.pdbx_seq_one_letter_code
_entity_poly.pdbx_strand_id
1 'polypeptide(L)'
;MISPSAVMLNRQLLSDHGAFDETLPAAEDYDLWLRLTWRYEVGLVDEPLVIKRGGHPDQLSRQWGLDRFRIRALVKLLEEPDLPRPYARAARQTLAVKCAIYAQGCDKRGRQQEAARYRALSRQAQGPDPGRAGPAPGPRRSCSPASSRGAVLTADRGNFGQS
;
A
#
# COMPACT_ATOMS: atom_id res chain seq x y z
N MET A 1 -2.04 -3.53 -8.87
CA MET A 1 -2.12 -3.87 -7.42
C MET A 1 -1.37 -5.17 -7.24
N ILE A 2 -0.50 -5.27 -6.25
CA ILE A 2 0.26 -6.49 -5.95
C ILE A 2 -0.65 -7.42 -5.15
N SER A 3 -0.90 -8.63 -5.67
CA SER A 3 -1.73 -9.63 -4.97
C SER A 3 -0.79 -10.61 -4.23
N PRO A 4 -1.05 -10.96 -2.96
CA PRO A 4 -0.21 -11.90 -2.21
C PRO A 4 -0.07 -13.26 -2.90
N SER A 5 -1.10 -13.71 -3.60
CA SER A 5 -1.08 -14.99 -4.34
C SER A 5 -0.23 -14.97 -5.61
N ALA A 6 0.26 -13.79 -6.03
CA ALA A 6 1.07 -13.61 -7.23
C ALA A 6 2.45 -13.01 -6.90
N VAL A 7 2.97 -13.31 -5.72
CA VAL A 7 4.24 -12.76 -5.23
C VAL A 7 5.17 -13.88 -4.82
N MET A 8 6.43 -13.77 -5.23
CA MET A 8 7.53 -14.51 -4.64
C MET A 8 8.39 -13.55 -3.83
N LEU A 9 8.58 -13.86 -2.56
CA LEU A 9 9.27 -13.01 -1.60
C LEU A 9 10.41 -13.77 -0.93
N ASN A 10 11.57 -13.13 -0.78
CA ASN A 10 12.62 -13.69 0.05
C ASN A 10 12.18 -13.70 1.52
N ARG A 11 12.24 -14.88 2.15
CA ARG A 11 11.87 -15.07 3.55
C ARG A 11 12.61 -14.12 4.51
N GLN A 12 13.87 -13.77 4.19
CA GLN A 12 14.66 -12.88 5.03
C GLN A 12 14.02 -11.50 5.16
N LEU A 13 13.32 -11.01 4.11
CA LEU A 13 12.63 -9.73 4.17
C LEU A 13 11.52 -9.70 5.24
N LEU A 14 10.85 -10.83 5.44
CA LEU A 14 9.85 -10.94 6.50
C LEU A 14 10.47 -10.96 7.90
N SER A 15 11.66 -11.55 8.04
CA SER A 15 12.41 -11.53 9.29
C SER A 15 12.94 -10.14 9.63
N ASP A 16 13.43 -9.40 8.62
CA ASP A 16 14.06 -8.09 8.79
C ASP A 16 13.04 -6.96 8.98
N HIS A 17 11.88 -7.06 8.33
CA HIS A 17 10.87 -5.99 8.27
C HIS A 17 9.51 -6.36 8.86
N GLY A 18 9.39 -7.55 9.45
CA GLY A 18 8.15 -8.09 9.96
C GLY A 18 7.23 -8.65 8.86
N ALA A 19 6.40 -9.59 9.25
CA ALA A 19 5.37 -10.20 8.40
C ALA A 19 4.12 -9.29 8.29
N PHE A 20 2.95 -9.89 8.10
CA PHE A 20 1.69 -9.16 8.09
C PHE A 20 1.39 -8.54 9.46
N ASP A 21 0.82 -7.34 9.47
CA ASP A 21 0.35 -6.70 10.70
C ASP A 21 -1.00 -7.29 11.11
N GLU A 22 -0.98 -8.19 12.09
CA GLU A 22 -2.17 -8.89 12.60
C GLU A 22 -3.20 -7.94 13.26
N THR A 23 -2.83 -6.70 13.55
CA THR A 23 -3.76 -5.68 14.05
C THR A 23 -4.61 -5.05 12.95
N LEU A 24 -4.33 -5.36 11.69
CA LEU A 24 -5.09 -4.94 10.53
C LEU A 24 -6.06 -6.05 10.10
N PRO A 25 -7.37 -5.89 10.30
CA PRO A 25 -8.37 -6.89 9.88
C PRO A 25 -8.49 -7.04 8.36
N ALA A 26 -7.93 -6.10 7.60
CA ALA A 26 -7.87 -6.11 6.16
C ALA A 26 -6.77 -5.17 5.65
N ALA A 27 -6.34 -5.32 4.40
CA ALA A 27 -5.25 -4.57 3.77
C ALA A 27 -3.88 -4.77 4.47
N GLU A 28 -3.70 -5.90 5.14
CA GLU A 28 -2.43 -6.36 5.70
C GLU A 28 -1.35 -6.52 4.63
N ASP A 29 -1.76 -6.96 3.45
CA ASP A 29 -0.92 -7.05 2.26
C ASP A 29 -0.47 -5.66 1.79
N TYR A 30 -1.38 -4.69 1.76
CA TYR A 30 -1.08 -3.33 1.39
C TYR A 30 -0.05 -2.69 2.35
N ASP A 31 -0.19 -2.90 3.67
CA ASP A 31 0.78 -2.47 4.67
C ASP A 31 2.17 -3.08 4.42
N LEU A 32 2.23 -4.39 4.20
CA LEU A 32 3.48 -5.09 3.93
C LEU A 32 4.17 -4.56 2.67
N TRP A 33 3.42 -4.39 1.57
CA TRP A 33 3.99 -3.86 0.33
C TRP A 33 4.49 -2.44 0.49
N LEU A 34 3.78 -1.58 1.21
CA LEU A 34 4.25 -0.22 1.50
C LEU A 34 5.58 -0.23 2.27
N ARG A 35 5.77 -1.12 3.26
CA ARG A 35 7.01 -1.23 4.04
C ARG A 35 8.19 -1.72 3.20
N LEU A 36 7.97 -2.60 2.24
CA LEU A 36 9.03 -3.23 1.46
C LEU A 36 9.39 -2.44 0.19
N THR A 37 8.42 -1.93 -0.55
CA THR A 37 8.65 -1.44 -1.91
C THR A 37 9.43 -0.13 -2.03
N TRP A 38 9.56 0.66 -0.99
CA TRP A 38 10.43 1.82 -1.00
C TRP A 38 11.89 1.46 -0.66
N ARG A 39 12.10 0.29 -0.03
CA ARG A 39 13.44 -0.19 0.36
C ARG A 39 14.06 -1.08 -0.70
N TYR A 40 13.24 -1.84 -1.41
CA TYR A 40 13.69 -2.87 -2.36
C TYR A 40 13.06 -2.68 -3.72
N GLU A 41 13.80 -3.11 -4.74
CA GLU A 41 13.28 -3.18 -6.10
C GLU A 41 12.28 -4.32 -6.24
N VAL A 42 11.26 -4.06 -7.05
CA VAL A 42 10.22 -5.02 -7.39
C VAL A 42 10.43 -5.46 -8.82
N GLY A 43 10.73 -6.74 -9.01
CA GLY A 43 10.80 -7.35 -10.33
C GLY A 43 9.40 -7.72 -10.84
N LEU A 44 9.21 -7.66 -12.14
CA LEU A 44 8.00 -8.13 -12.81
C LEU A 44 8.36 -9.32 -13.69
N VAL A 45 7.64 -10.45 -13.51
CA VAL A 45 7.60 -11.52 -14.50
C VAL A 45 6.44 -11.18 -15.44
N ASP A 46 6.76 -10.81 -16.69
CA ASP A 46 5.77 -10.34 -17.68
C ASP A 46 5.12 -11.54 -18.42
N GLU A 47 4.68 -12.52 -17.62
CA GLU A 47 3.97 -13.70 -18.08
C GLU A 47 2.73 -13.92 -17.21
N PRO A 48 1.60 -14.39 -17.78
CA PRO A 48 0.38 -14.66 -17.04
C PRO A 48 0.49 -15.99 -16.26
N LEU A 49 1.13 -15.94 -15.09
CA LEU A 49 1.37 -17.14 -14.26
C LEU A 49 0.23 -17.45 -13.28
N VAL A 50 -0.73 -16.52 -13.09
CA VAL A 50 -1.81 -16.66 -12.12
C VAL A 50 -3.17 -16.40 -12.77
N ILE A 51 -4.09 -17.34 -12.60
CA ILE A 51 -5.50 -17.17 -13.00
C ILE A 51 -6.29 -16.73 -11.77
N LYS A 52 -6.74 -15.48 -11.76
CA LYS A 52 -7.59 -14.94 -10.69
C LYS A 52 -9.06 -15.16 -10.99
N ARG A 53 -9.70 -16.02 -10.22
CA ARG A 53 -11.16 -16.21 -10.26
C ARG A 53 -11.81 -15.24 -9.29
N GLY A 54 -12.64 -14.35 -9.82
CA GLY A 54 -13.38 -13.36 -9.02
C GLY A 54 -14.88 -13.66 -8.99
N GLY A 55 -15.64 -12.89 -8.22
CA GLY A 55 -17.11 -12.95 -8.23
C GLY A 55 -17.75 -13.70 -7.07
N HIS A 56 -16.97 -14.23 -6.13
CA HIS A 56 -17.53 -14.88 -4.94
C HIS A 56 -18.20 -13.87 -4.00
N PRO A 57 -19.36 -14.21 -3.37
CA PRO A 57 -20.12 -13.31 -2.49
C PRO A 57 -19.33 -12.88 -1.24
N ASP A 58 -18.41 -13.71 -0.78
CA ASP A 58 -17.57 -13.55 0.42
C ASP A 58 -16.26 -12.77 0.19
N GLN A 59 -16.07 -12.19 -1.01
CA GLN A 59 -14.88 -11.41 -1.29
C GLN A 59 -14.75 -10.21 -0.35
N LEU A 60 -13.68 -10.19 0.45
CA LEU A 60 -13.31 -9.07 1.34
C LEU A 60 -13.27 -7.72 0.58
N SER A 61 -12.84 -7.72 -0.68
CA SER A 61 -12.77 -6.52 -1.52
C SER A 61 -14.11 -5.82 -1.77
N ARG A 62 -15.24 -6.52 -1.54
CA ARG A 62 -16.61 -5.96 -1.63
C ARG A 62 -17.08 -5.30 -0.34
N GLN A 63 -16.39 -5.50 0.77
CA GLN A 63 -16.78 -4.90 2.05
C GLN A 63 -16.54 -3.40 2.04
N TRP A 64 -17.52 -2.66 2.54
CA TRP A 64 -17.38 -1.22 2.75
C TRP A 64 -16.37 -0.92 3.86
N GLY A 65 -15.59 0.14 3.68
CA GLY A 65 -14.72 0.64 4.73
C GLY A 65 -13.30 0.10 4.69
N LEU A 66 -12.91 -0.66 3.67
CA LEU A 66 -11.53 -1.15 3.53
C LEU A 66 -10.51 -0.02 3.43
N ASP A 67 -10.90 1.14 2.88
CA ASP A 67 -9.98 2.27 2.76
C ASP A 67 -9.50 2.82 4.11
N ARG A 68 -10.25 2.62 5.21
CA ARG A 68 -9.76 2.99 6.56
C ARG A 68 -8.48 2.26 6.96
N PHE A 69 -8.33 1.00 6.56
CA PHE A 69 -7.14 0.19 6.84
C PHE A 69 -5.97 0.61 5.95
N ARG A 70 -6.23 0.90 4.67
CA ARG A 70 -5.22 1.47 3.75
C ARG A 70 -4.75 2.85 4.22
N ILE A 71 -5.66 3.68 4.74
CA ILE A 71 -5.33 4.97 5.35
C ILE A 71 -4.41 4.74 6.55
N ARG A 72 -4.72 3.78 7.43
CA ARG A 72 -3.87 3.44 8.58
C ARG A 72 -2.47 2.99 8.15
N ALA A 73 -2.37 2.15 7.14
CA ALA A 73 -1.08 1.71 6.58
C ALA A 73 -0.26 2.88 6.02
N LEU A 74 -0.91 3.83 5.32
CA LEU A 74 -0.23 5.04 4.82
C LEU A 74 0.24 5.97 5.94
N VAL A 75 -0.54 6.10 7.02
CA VAL A 75 -0.12 6.86 8.20
C VAL A 75 1.11 6.21 8.84
N LYS A 76 1.10 4.89 9.06
CA LYS A 76 2.27 4.15 9.54
C LYS A 76 3.50 4.36 8.66
N LEU A 77 3.34 4.29 7.33
CA LEU A 77 4.44 4.53 6.41
C LEU A 77 5.03 5.94 6.59
N LEU A 78 4.19 6.95 6.82
CA LEU A 78 4.64 8.32 7.01
C LEU A 78 5.33 8.56 8.36
N GLU A 79 5.20 7.65 9.31
CA GLU A 79 5.91 7.65 10.60
C GLU A 79 7.34 7.07 10.48
N GLU A 80 7.67 6.39 9.36
CA GLU A 80 8.99 5.82 9.12
C GLU A 80 10.06 6.94 9.07
N PRO A 81 11.09 6.90 9.94
CA PRO A 81 12.06 7.98 10.06
C PRO A 81 12.89 8.20 8.81
N ASP A 82 13.20 7.12 8.11
CA ASP A 82 14.10 7.10 6.96
C ASP A 82 13.37 7.12 5.61
N LEU A 83 12.05 7.34 5.61
CA LEU A 83 11.26 7.36 4.37
C LEU A 83 11.70 8.52 3.47
N PRO A 84 12.24 8.27 2.26
CA PRO A 84 12.72 9.32 1.39
C PRO A 84 11.59 10.27 0.94
N ARG A 85 11.91 11.54 0.75
CA ARG A 85 10.94 12.60 0.39
C ARG A 85 10.02 12.25 -0.80
N PRO A 86 10.50 11.66 -1.90
CA PRO A 86 9.61 11.30 -3.02
C PRO A 86 8.52 10.33 -2.60
N TYR A 87 8.85 9.33 -1.77
CA TYR A 87 7.89 8.35 -1.26
C TYR A 87 6.95 8.95 -0.23
N ALA A 88 7.46 9.79 0.68
CA ALA A 88 6.64 10.51 1.64
C ALA A 88 5.61 11.42 0.93
N ARG A 89 6.03 12.12 -0.13
CA ARG A 89 5.14 12.95 -0.96
C ARG A 89 4.05 12.10 -1.63
N ALA A 90 4.43 10.99 -2.28
CA ALA A 90 3.48 10.09 -2.93
C ALA A 90 2.50 9.46 -1.92
N ALA A 91 3.00 9.06 -0.74
CA ALA A 91 2.17 8.54 0.34
C ALA A 91 1.15 9.57 0.83
N ARG A 92 1.54 10.84 1.03
CA ARG A 92 0.62 11.92 1.41
C ARG A 92 -0.44 12.21 0.35
N GLN A 93 -0.06 12.23 -0.91
CA GLN A 93 -1.02 12.39 -2.02
C GLN A 93 -2.04 11.26 -2.02
N THR A 94 -1.58 10.02 -1.90
CA THR A 94 -2.44 8.85 -1.84
C THR A 94 -3.34 8.87 -0.60
N LEU A 95 -2.79 9.25 0.56
CA LEU A 95 -3.52 9.40 1.82
C LEU A 95 -4.66 10.42 1.68
N ALA A 96 -4.38 11.58 1.09
CA ALA A 96 -5.39 12.62 0.88
C ALA A 96 -6.56 12.14 0.02
N VAL A 97 -6.25 11.45 -1.09
CA VAL A 97 -7.27 10.86 -1.98
C VAL A 97 -8.10 9.79 -1.26
N LYS A 98 -7.44 8.87 -0.55
CA LYS A 98 -8.12 7.81 0.19
C LYS A 98 -9.02 8.35 1.29
N CYS A 99 -8.57 9.36 2.04
CA CYS A 99 -9.36 10.04 3.04
C CYS A 99 -10.60 10.73 2.44
N ALA A 100 -10.45 11.41 1.29
CA ALA A 100 -11.58 12.07 0.61
C ALA A 100 -12.65 11.05 0.17
N ILE A 101 -12.22 9.93 -0.46
CA ILE A 101 -13.12 8.87 -0.89
C ILE A 101 -13.85 8.24 0.30
N TYR A 102 -13.13 7.94 1.38
CA TYR A 102 -13.71 7.34 2.57
C TYR A 102 -14.71 8.29 3.25
N ALA A 103 -14.38 9.59 3.35
CA ALA A 103 -15.28 10.61 3.90
C ALA A 103 -16.58 10.71 3.11
N GLN A 104 -16.53 10.69 1.76
CA GLN A 104 -17.73 10.65 0.94
C GLN A 104 -18.58 9.40 1.21
N GLY A 105 -17.94 8.25 1.42
CA GLY A 105 -18.61 7.02 1.80
C GLY A 105 -19.30 7.09 3.16
N CYS A 106 -18.69 7.81 4.13
CA CYS A 106 -19.25 8.09 5.44
C CYS A 106 -20.50 8.99 5.34
N ASP A 107 -20.43 10.06 4.52
CA ASP A 107 -21.55 10.97 4.31
C ASP A 107 -22.81 10.26 3.79
N LYS A 108 -22.62 9.43 2.76
CA LYS A 108 -23.70 8.62 2.18
C LYS A 108 -24.40 7.70 3.18
N ARG A 109 -23.76 7.47 4.35
CA ARG A 109 -24.26 6.59 5.43
C ARG A 109 -24.62 7.34 6.70
N GLY A 110 -24.68 8.67 6.64
CA GLY A 110 -25.03 9.53 7.78
C GLY A 110 -23.95 9.62 8.87
N ARG A 111 -22.71 9.14 8.61
CA ARG A 111 -21.61 9.15 9.58
C ARG A 111 -20.84 10.49 9.54
N GLN A 112 -21.50 11.58 9.86
CA GLN A 112 -20.99 12.94 9.68
C GLN A 112 -19.72 13.22 10.48
N GLN A 113 -19.64 12.78 11.74
CA GLN A 113 -18.46 12.98 12.59
C GLN A 113 -17.23 12.25 12.01
N GLU A 114 -17.42 11.01 11.56
CA GLU A 114 -16.36 10.23 10.93
C GLU A 114 -15.91 10.87 9.61
N ALA A 115 -16.84 11.32 8.78
CA ALA A 115 -16.54 12.06 7.55
C ALA A 115 -15.70 13.32 7.82
N ALA A 116 -16.07 14.10 8.83
CA ALA A 116 -15.34 15.31 9.23
C ALA A 116 -13.90 15.00 9.65
N ARG A 117 -13.69 13.92 10.42
CA ARG A 117 -12.35 13.45 10.84
C ARG A 117 -11.47 13.12 9.63
N TYR A 118 -11.97 12.35 8.68
CA TYR A 118 -11.17 11.98 7.50
C TYR A 118 -10.95 13.14 6.53
N ARG A 119 -11.87 14.10 6.44
CA ARG A 119 -11.63 15.35 5.71
C ARG A 119 -10.51 16.19 6.36
N ALA A 120 -10.48 16.26 7.68
CA ALA A 120 -9.39 16.93 8.40
C ALA A 120 -8.04 16.27 8.11
N LEU A 121 -7.97 14.94 8.15
CA LEU A 121 -6.76 14.18 7.82
C LEU A 121 -6.34 14.39 6.36
N SER A 122 -7.30 14.43 5.42
CA SER A 122 -7.01 14.75 4.02
C SER A 122 -6.36 16.13 3.86
N ARG A 123 -6.88 17.14 4.54
CA ARG A 123 -6.28 18.49 4.51
C ARG A 123 -4.88 18.54 5.12
N GLN A 124 -4.66 17.83 6.23
CA GLN A 124 -3.33 17.69 6.83
C GLN A 124 -2.32 17.06 5.87
N ALA A 125 -2.73 16.01 5.17
CA ALA A 125 -1.87 15.32 4.20
C ALA A 125 -1.50 16.21 2.99
N GLN A 126 -2.33 17.19 2.65
CA GLN A 126 -2.08 18.18 1.58
C GLN A 126 -1.28 19.39 2.04
N GLY A 127 -1.08 19.57 3.34
CA GLY A 127 -0.31 20.66 3.91
C GLY A 127 1.17 20.64 3.50
N PRO A 128 1.90 21.75 3.74
CA PRO A 128 3.33 21.81 3.46
C PRO A 128 4.05 20.69 4.20
N ASP A 129 5.07 20.14 3.55
CA ASP A 129 5.90 19.08 4.14
C ASP A 129 6.59 19.63 5.39
N PRO A 130 6.32 19.11 6.60
CA PRO A 130 6.96 19.62 7.82
C PRO A 130 8.43 19.25 7.83
N GLY A 131 9.21 19.87 6.95
CA GLY A 131 10.67 20.04 7.04
C GLY A 131 11.53 18.81 7.43
N ARG A 132 11.10 17.60 7.09
CA ARG A 132 11.92 16.41 7.30
C ARG A 132 13.09 16.45 6.30
N ALA A 133 14.25 16.92 6.74
CA ALA A 133 15.51 16.83 6.01
C ALA A 133 15.93 15.34 5.98
N GLY A 134 15.40 14.57 5.03
CA GLY A 134 15.85 13.22 4.75
C GLY A 134 16.89 13.23 3.64
N PRO A 135 17.86 12.30 3.65
CA PRO A 135 18.84 12.16 2.57
C PRO A 135 18.13 11.88 1.24
N ALA A 136 18.76 12.29 0.15
CA ALA A 136 18.34 11.90 -1.19
C ALA A 136 18.21 10.38 -1.26
N PRO A 137 17.25 9.82 -2.04
CA PRO A 137 17.12 8.38 -2.17
C PRO A 137 18.45 7.83 -2.68
N GLY A 138 19.12 7.06 -1.83
CA GLY A 138 20.24 6.25 -2.25
C GLY A 138 19.80 5.28 -3.35
N PRO A 139 20.70 4.74 -4.17
CA PRO A 139 20.34 3.77 -5.17
C PRO A 139 19.60 2.64 -4.49
N ARG A 140 18.40 2.31 -5.01
CA ARG A 140 17.64 1.15 -4.53
C ARG A 140 18.58 -0.05 -4.58
N ARG A 141 18.56 -0.86 -3.53
CA ARG A 141 19.35 -2.07 -3.51
C ARG A 141 18.87 -2.97 -4.65
N SER A 142 19.71 -3.09 -5.70
CA SER A 142 19.43 -3.97 -6.83
C SER A 142 19.52 -5.41 -6.35
N CYS A 143 18.50 -6.19 -6.62
CA CYS A 143 18.57 -7.64 -6.52
C CYS A 143 19.34 -8.16 -7.73
N SER A 144 20.65 -8.29 -7.60
CA SER A 144 21.42 -9.02 -8.60
C SER A 144 20.96 -10.48 -8.62
N PRO A 145 20.69 -11.06 -9.79
CA PRO A 145 20.22 -12.44 -9.91
C PRO A 145 21.23 -13.50 -9.42
N ALA A 146 22.49 -13.09 -9.15
CA ALA A 146 23.54 -13.97 -8.64
C ALA A 146 23.55 -14.12 -7.11
N SER A 147 22.80 -13.31 -6.38
CA SER A 147 22.61 -13.45 -4.94
C SER A 147 21.17 -13.91 -4.71
N SER A 148 20.98 -15.11 -4.19
CA SER A 148 19.70 -15.78 -3.92
C SER A 148 18.80 -15.07 -2.88
N ARG A 149 18.80 -13.72 -2.83
CA ARG A 149 18.17 -12.87 -1.82
C ARG A 149 17.28 -11.78 -2.41
N GLY A 150 16.74 -11.96 -3.61
CA GLY A 150 15.87 -10.99 -4.26
C GLY A 150 14.39 -11.26 -4.06
N ALA A 151 13.58 -10.21 -3.88
CA ALA A 151 12.13 -10.30 -3.99
C ALA A 151 11.74 -10.16 -5.46
N VAL A 152 11.06 -11.15 -6.02
CA VAL A 152 10.41 -11.05 -7.32
C VAL A 152 8.92 -10.89 -7.05
N LEU A 153 8.38 -9.71 -7.37
CA LEU A 153 6.95 -9.43 -7.30
C LEU A 153 6.37 -9.57 -8.71
N THR A 154 5.38 -10.43 -8.88
CA THR A 154 4.62 -10.52 -10.13
C THR A 154 3.41 -9.61 -10.05
N ALA A 155 3.24 -8.68 -10.98
CA ALA A 155 2.05 -7.86 -11.08
C ALA A 155 1.07 -8.51 -12.06
N ASP A 156 -0.16 -8.74 -11.61
CA ASP A 156 -1.26 -9.21 -12.45
C ASP A 156 -1.76 -8.03 -13.31
N ARG A 157 -1.64 -8.14 -14.63
CA ARG A 157 -2.37 -7.29 -15.56
C ARG A 157 -3.80 -7.82 -15.65
N GLY A 158 -4.65 -7.41 -14.70
CA GLY A 158 -6.08 -7.71 -14.76
C GLY A 158 -6.66 -7.16 -16.06
N ASN A 159 -6.95 -8.05 -17.00
CA ASN A 159 -7.70 -7.74 -18.19
C ASN A 159 -9.15 -7.48 -17.78
N PHE A 160 -9.53 -6.21 -17.70
CA PHE A 160 -10.93 -5.80 -17.62
C PHE A 160 -11.59 -6.08 -18.97
N GLY A 161 -11.92 -7.33 -19.22
CA GLY A 161 -12.83 -7.71 -20.29
C GLY A 161 -14.24 -7.22 -19.97
N GLN A 162 -14.76 -6.36 -20.81
CA GLN A 162 -16.16 -5.99 -20.90
C GLN A 162 -16.99 -7.23 -21.21
N SER A 163 -17.97 -7.50 -20.43
CA SER A 163 -19.25 -8.14 -20.80
C SER A 163 -20.30 -7.83 -19.75
#